data_2019fb3f405896b13e2144b7e2631866
#
_entry.id   2019fb3f405896b13e2144b7e2631866
#
_cell.length_a   1.000
_cell.length_b   1.000
_cell.length_c   1.000
_cell.angle_alpha   90.00
_cell.angle_beta   90.00
_cell.angle_gamma   90.00
#
_symmetry.space_group_name_H-M   'P 1'
#
loop_
_entity.id
_entity.type
_entity.pdbx_description
1 polymer ?
#
loop_
_entity_poly.entity_id
_entity_poly.type
_entity_poly.pdbx_seq_one_letter_code
_entity_poly.pdbx_strand_id
1 'polypeptide(L)'
;DLVRDADKTDDFRKWAKRALGVKVLISSQKEAKALVAGKKKGQRYAIAVTGTQDEPLSSINRAARDWLSADRYSLSEDDVVCFIQGVIPVGTNRWRRWGLHQEMEKFHGAKVLMPEVVEKESELILHSSGHSCREDCKRTIELSNMPFVIPVHGGPDQLKGHIEIADELGAESILVSGT
;
A
#
# COMPACT_ATOMS: atom_id res chain seq x y z
N ASP A 1 2.29 -14.47 2.20
CA ASP A 1 2.98 -15.77 2.35
C ASP A 1 3.96 -16.12 1.21
N LEU A 2 3.97 -15.40 0.09
CA LEU A 2 4.97 -15.54 -1.00
C LEU A 2 6.42 -15.30 -0.55
N VAL A 3 6.63 -14.64 0.57
CA VAL A 3 7.96 -14.26 1.09
C VAL A 3 8.57 -15.34 2.00
N ARG A 4 7.78 -16.32 2.44
CA ARG A 4 8.27 -17.38 3.33
C ARG A 4 8.82 -18.61 2.62
N ASP A 5 8.59 -18.72 1.32
CA ASP A 5 9.10 -19.81 0.51
C ASP A 5 10.48 -19.41 -0.03
N ALA A 6 11.54 -20.02 0.47
CA ALA A 6 12.93 -19.65 0.14
C ALA A 6 13.20 -19.72 -1.37
N ASP A 7 12.63 -20.70 -2.05
CA ASP A 7 12.80 -20.90 -3.50
C ASP A 7 12.14 -19.77 -4.29
N LYS A 8 10.93 -19.34 -3.90
CA LYS A 8 10.22 -18.21 -4.53
C LYS A 8 10.92 -16.88 -4.26
N THR A 9 11.54 -16.74 -3.10
CA THR A 9 12.32 -15.55 -2.73
C THR A 9 13.55 -15.40 -3.64
N ASP A 10 14.24 -16.49 -3.92
CA ASP A 10 15.41 -16.47 -4.81
C ASP A 10 15.03 -16.19 -6.26
N ASP A 11 13.94 -16.72 -6.73
CA ASP A 11 13.41 -16.43 -8.07
C ASP A 11 12.97 -14.98 -8.21
N PHE A 12 12.33 -14.42 -7.19
CA PHE A 12 11.98 -12.99 -7.15
C PHE A 12 13.23 -12.11 -7.17
N ARG A 13 14.27 -12.44 -6.40
CA ARG A 13 15.55 -11.71 -6.41
C ARG A 13 16.23 -11.75 -7.78
N LYS A 14 16.26 -12.91 -8.44
CA LYS A 14 16.81 -13.09 -9.78
C LYS A 14 16.02 -12.29 -10.82
N TRP A 15 14.68 -12.32 -10.73
CA TRP A 15 13.80 -11.54 -11.58
C TRP A 15 14.02 -10.04 -11.40
N ALA A 16 14.01 -9.54 -10.17
CA ALA A 16 14.20 -8.13 -9.88
C ALA A 16 15.57 -7.61 -10.36
N LYS A 17 16.62 -8.39 -10.19
CA LYS A 17 17.95 -8.06 -10.72
C LYS A 17 17.97 -8.00 -12.25
N ARG A 18 17.27 -8.92 -12.91
CA ARG A 18 17.25 -9.01 -14.38
C ARG A 18 16.34 -7.93 -15.00
N ALA A 19 15.15 -7.75 -14.44
CA ALA A 19 14.13 -6.86 -15.01
C ALA A 19 14.31 -5.39 -14.62
N LEU A 20 14.78 -5.13 -13.40
CA LEU A 20 14.83 -3.79 -12.82
C LEU A 20 16.26 -3.32 -12.51
N GLY A 21 17.27 -4.19 -12.66
CA GLY A 21 18.65 -3.89 -12.30
C GLY A 21 18.89 -3.70 -10.79
N VAL A 22 17.92 -4.04 -9.94
CA VAL A 22 17.98 -3.81 -8.51
C VAL A 22 18.36 -5.07 -7.74
N LYS A 23 19.12 -4.90 -6.66
CA LYS A 23 19.41 -5.97 -5.70
C LYS A 23 18.34 -5.94 -4.62
N VAL A 24 17.48 -6.95 -4.57
CA VAL A 24 16.50 -7.12 -3.52
C VAL A 24 17.10 -7.86 -2.33
N LEU A 25 17.02 -7.25 -1.16
CA LEU A 25 17.39 -7.85 0.12
C LEU A 25 16.12 -7.95 0.96
N ILE A 26 15.74 -9.17 1.31
CA ILE A 26 14.65 -9.40 2.25
C ILE A 26 15.31 -9.58 3.62
N SER A 27 15.10 -8.63 4.50
CA SER A 27 15.79 -8.58 5.77
C SER A 27 14.87 -8.23 6.93
N SER A 28 15.27 -8.60 8.11
CA SER A 28 14.68 -8.09 9.35
C SER A 28 14.98 -6.58 9.50
N GLN A 29 14.25 -5.88 10.35
CA GLN A 29 14.54 -4.46 10.65
C GLN A 29 15.98 -4.24 11.12
N LYS A 30 16.54 -5.19 11.90
CA LYS A 30 17.91 -5.15 12.37
C LYS A 30 18.91 -5.22 11.21
N GLU A 31 18.70 -6.09 10.25
CA GLU A 31 19.54 -6.20 9.06
C GLU A 31 19.39 -4.97 8.16
N ALA A 32 18.17 -4.46 7.96
CA ALA A 32 17.93 -3.23 7.22
C ALA A 32 18.70 -2.05 7.84
N LYS A 33 18.69 -1.91 9.16
CA LYS A 33 19.46 -0.90 9.87
C LYS A 33 20.96 -1.09 9.67
N ALA A 34 21.47 -2.31 9.80
CA ALA A 34 22.87 -2.60 9.60
C ALA A 34 23.33 -2.28 8.17
N LEU A 35 22.48 -2.55 7.16
CA LEU A 35 22.72 -2.19 5.77
C LEU A 35 22.81 -0.67 5.58
N VAL A 36 21.88 0.08 6.15
CA VAL A 36 21.87 1.55 6.04
C VAL A 36 23.06 2.16 6.78
N ALA A 37 23.38 1.66 7.97
CA ALA A 37 24.54 2.12 8.75
C ALA A 37 25.89 1.81 8.05
N GLY A 38 25.94 0.71 7.30
CA GLY A 38 27.11 0.30 6.51
C GLY A 38 27.18 0.90 5.11
N LYS A 39 26.21 1.77 4.72
CA LYS A 39 26.18 2.35 3.37
C LYS A 39 27.44 3.19 3.10
N LYS A 40 28.06 2.98 1.95
CA LYS A 40 29.13 3.84 1.45
C LYS A 40 28.52 5.14 0.90
N LYS A 41 29.31 6.22 0.92
CA LYS A 41 28.90 7.50 0.35
C LYS A 41 28.40 7.31 -1.10
N GLY A 42 27.20 7.80 -1.40
CA GLY A 42 26.55 7.68 -2.72
C GLY A 42 25.75 6.38 -2.95
N GLN A 43 25.76 5.43 -2.03
CA GLN A 43 24.84 4.28 -2.11
C GLN A 43 23.42 4.68 -1.72
N ARG A 44 22.45 4.21 -2.50
CA ARG A 44 21.00 4.39 -2.24
C ARG A 44 20.36 3.02 -2.02
N TYR A 45 19.40 2.99 -1.12
CA TYR A 45 18.58 1.82 -0.83
C TYR A 45 17.12 2.16 -0.97
N ALA A 46 16.32 1.24 -1.48
CA ALA A 46 14.88 1.27 -1.37
C ALA A 46 14.46 0.21 -0.35
N ILE A 47 13.68 0.60 0.65
CA ILE A 47 13.20 -0.28 1.71
C ILE A 47 11.68 -0.30 1.63
N ALA A 48 11.10 -1.47 1.36
CA ALA A 48 9.67 -1.66 1.44
C ALA A 48 9.25 -1.87 2.89
N VAL A 49 8.31 -1.05 3.37
CA VAL A 49 7.82 -1.06 4.75
C VAL A 49 6.31 -1.14 4.78
N THR A 50 5.76 -1.64 5.90
CA THR A 50 4.32 -1.65 6.18
C THR A 50 3.90 -0.42 6.97
N GLY A 51 2.60 -0.08 6.96
CA GLY A 51 2.04 0.96 7.82
C GLY A 51 1.42 2.14 7.10
N THR A 52 0.82 1.93 5.93
CA THR A 52 0.21 2.97 5.09
C THR A 52 -0.92 3.75 5.76
N GLN A 53 -1.59 3.17 6.75
CA GLN A 53 -2.69 3.82 7.49
C GLN A 53 -2.25 4.28 8.89
N ASP A 54 -0.94 4.38 9.14
CA ASP A 54 -0.38 4.65 10.48
C ASP A 54 -0.83 3.60 11.50
N GLU A 55 -0.80 2.34 11.11
CA GLU A 55 -1.10 1.25 12.02
C GLU A 55 -0.07 1.22 13.15
N PRO A 56 -0.52 1.10 14.41
CA PRO A 56 0.37 1.03 15.56
C PRO A 56 1.41 -0.09 15.38
N LEU A 57 2.66 0.21 15.73
CA LEU A 57 3.78 -0.72 15.64
C LEU A 57 4.16 -1.19 14.22
N SER A 58 3.56 -0.64 13.17
CA SER A 58 4.00 -0.88 11.80
C SER A 58 5.42 -0.38 11.56
N SER A 59 6.05 -0.85 10.49
CA SER A 59 7.46 -0.50 10.23
C SER A 59 7.67 1.00 10.04
N ILE A 60 6.79 1.67 9.32
CA ILE A 60 6.92 3.13 9.09
C ILE A 60 6.55 3.93 10.35
N ASN A 61 5.52 3.50 11.11
CA ASN A 61 5.16 4.12 12.37
C ASN A 61 6.34 4.11 13.35
N ARG A 62 7.04 2.98 13.45
CA ARG A 62 8.24 2.85 14.29
C ARG A 62 9.41 3.69 13.77
N ALA A 63 9.64 3.74 12.46
CA ALA A 63 10.70 4.56 11.87
C ALA A 63 10.50 6.06 12.14
N ALA A 64 9.24 6.49 12.19
CA ALA A 64 8.87 7.87 12.48
C ALA A 64 8.83 8.23 13.98
N ARG A 65 8.55 7.26 14.87
CA ARG A 65 8.28 7.52 16.30
C ARG A 65 9.23 6.85 17.28
N ASP A 66 9.85 5.72 16.90
CA ASP A 66 10.78 4.97 17.78
C ASP A 66 12.24 5.46 17.69
N TRP A 67 12.44 6.74 17.54
CA TRP A 67 13.75 7.42 17.48
C TRP A 67 14.66 7.14 18.68
N LEU A 68 14.10 6.74 19.81
CA LEU A 68 14.86 6.34 21.01
C LEU A 68 15.39 4.90 20.96
N SER A 69 14.96 4.09 19.99
CA SER A 69 15.39 2.70 19.90
C SER A 69 16.70 2.57 19.13
N ALA A 70 17.78 2.33 19.85
CA ALA A 70 19.10 2.12 19.25
C ALA A 70 19.15 1.00 18.23
N ASP A 71 18.20 0.08 18.24
CA ASP A 71 18.17 -1.11 17.36
C ASP A 71 17.33 -0.96 16.08
N ARG A 72 16.75 0.22 15.82
CA ARG A 72 15.85 0.44 14.70
C ARG A 72 16.31 1.55 13.78
N TYR A 73 15.92 1.44 12.52
CA TYR A 73 16.09 2.51 11.55
C TYR A 73 15.22 3.70 11.93
N SER A 74 15.82 4.87 12.00
CA SER A 74 15.14 6.16 12.15
C SER A 74 15.27 6.96 10.85
N LEU A 75 14.22 7.66 10.47
CA LEU A 75 14.22 8.55 9.31
C LEU A 75 15.18 9.73 9.52
N SER A 76 15.63 10.29 8.42
CA SER A 76 16.51 11.46 8.35
C SER A 76 16.12 12.38 7.18
N GLU A 77 16.71 13.56 7.11
CA GLU A 77 16.51 14.54 6.02
C GLU A 77 16.94 14.03 4.63
N ASP A 78 17.81 13.02 4.60
CA ASP A 78 18.24 12.37 3.34
C ASP A 78 17.23 11.36 2.81
N ASP A 79 16.17 11.04 3.56
CA ASP A 79 15.22 10.00 3.20
C ASP A 79 14.03 10.54 2.43
N VAL A 80 13.58 9.71 1.48
CA VAL A 80 12.32 9.93 0.77
C VAL A 80 11.36 8.81 1.11
N VAL A 81 10.25 9.13 1.74
CA VAL A 81 9.17 8.19 2.04
C VAL A 81 8.10 8.31 0.97
N CYS A 82 7.86 7.23 0.25
CA CYS A 82 6.84 7.17 -0.79
C CYS A 82 5.70 6.25 -0.36
N PHE A 83 4.51 6.80 -0.19
CA PHE A 83 3.30 6.02 0.01
C PHE A 83 2.76 5.57 -1.34
N ILE A 84 2.76 4.25 -1.57
CA ILE A 84 2.29 3.63 -2.82
C ILE A 84 0.84 3.10 -2.70
N GLN A 85 0.15 3.43 -1.63
CA GLN A 85 -1.25 3.05 -1.42
C GLN A 85 -2.06 4.26 -0.98
N GLY A 86 -3.28 4.37 -1.49
CA GLY A 86 -4.24 5.37 -1.05
C GLY A 86 -4.68 5.18 0.40
N VAL A 87 -5.27 6.20 0.98
CA VAL A 87 -5.89 6.11 2.30
C VAL A 87 -7.18 5.30 2.19
N ILE A 88 -7.30 4.26 3.03
CA ILE A 88 -8.58 3.58 3.20
C ILE A 88 -9.53 4.54 3.94
N PRO A 89 -10.65 4.97 3.34
CA PRO A 89 -11.51 6.03 3.88
C PRO A 89 -12.41 5.54 5.02
N VAL A 90 -11.82 4.88 6.01
CA VAL A 90 -12.52 4.32 7.17
C VAL A 90 -12.02 4.96 8.46
N GLY A 91 -12.94 5.39 9.30
CA GLY A 91 -12.65 5.91 10.62
C GLY A 91 -11.66 7.08 10.62
N THR A 92 -10.60 6.95 11.40
CA THR A 92 -9.59 8.01 11.60
C THR A 92 -8.36 7.88 10.69
N ASN A 93 -8.36 6.95 9.73
CA ASN A 93 -7.17 6.65 8.92
C ASN A 93 -6.58 7.88 8.21
N ARG A 94 -7.44 8.74 7.65
CA ARG A 94 -7.00 9.98 6.99
C ARG A 94 -6.22 10.89 7.94
N TRP A 95 -6.71 11.06 9.15
CA TRP A 95 -6.07 11.91 10.17
C TRP A 95 -4.79 11.29 10.70
N ARG A 96 -4.77 9.98 10.94
CA ARG A 96 -3.58 9.24 11.38
C ARG A 96 -2.46 9.36 10.36
N ARG A 97 -2.76 9.07 9.10
CA ARG A 97 -1.78 9.17 8.02
C ARG A 97 -1.27 10.59 7.83
N TRP A 98 -2.15 11.59 7.93
CA TRP A 98 -1.75 12.99 7.90
C TRP A 98 -0.83 13.34 9.08
N GLY A 99 -1.15 12.88 10.29
CA GLY A 99 -0.30 13.06 11.47
C GLY A 99 1.08 12.43 11.27
N LEU A 100 1.14 11.20 10.79
CA LEU A 100 2.39 10.50 10.48
C LEU A 100 3.23 11.26 9.44
N HIS A 101 2.59 11.76 8.38
CA HIS A 101 3.25 12.61 7.38
C HIS A 101 3.88 13.86 8.01
N GLN A 102 3.12 14.59 8.82
CA GLN A 102 3.63 15.79 9.50
C GLN A 102 4.79 15.48 10.45
N GLU A 103 4.75 14.35 11.14
CA GLU A 103 5.84 13.89 12.00
C GLU A 103 7.11 13.61 11.20
N MET A 104 7.01 12.89 10.10
CA MET A 104 8.15 12.58 9.25
C MET A 104 8.81 13.84 8.67
N GLU A 105 8.03 14.81 8.21
CA GLU A 105 8.58 16.06 7.68
C GLU A 105 9.15 16.96 8.75
N LYS A 106 8.41 17.19 9.85
CA LYS A 106 8.80 18.18 10.87
C LYS A 106 9.92 17.70 11.78
N PHE A 107 9.91 16.41 12.17
CA PHE A 107 10.88 15.91 13.14
C PHE A 107 12.09 15.25 12.49
N HIS A 108 11.92 14.70 11.30
CA HIS A 108 13.00 14.00 10.61
C HIS A 108 13.52 14.75 9.38
N GLY A 109 12.79 15.76 8.89
CA GLY A 109 13.13 16.45 7.66
C GLY A 109 12.97 15.59 6.41
N ALA A 110 12.39 14.39 6.54
CA ALA A 110 12.23 13.47 5.43
C ALA A 110 11.24 14.01 4.39
N LYS A 111 11.55 13.82 3.10
CA LYS A 111 10.62 14.17 2.03
C LYS A 111 9.53 13.10 1.93
N VAL A 112 8.26 13.50 2.02
CA VAL A 112 7.14 12.56 1.96
C VAL A 112 6.34 12.75 0.67
N LEU A 113 6.16 11.67 -0.08
CA LEU A 113 5.36 11.63 -1.30
C LEU A 113 4.08 10.83 -1.02
N MET A 114 2.94 11.49 -1.11
CA MET A 114 1.62 10.87 -0.94
C MET A 114 0.84 10.90 -2.26
N PRO A 115 0.12 9.83 -2.63
CA PRO A 115 -0.69 9.80 -3.85
C PRO A 115 -1.62 11.00 -3.95
N GLU A 116 -2.30 11.34 -2.87
CA GLU A 116 -3.30 12.41 -2.82
C GLU A 116 -2.75 13.81 -3.13
N VAL A 117 -1.43 13.99 -3.01
CA VAL A 117 -0.73 15.24 -3.29
C VAL A 117 -0.05 15.16 -4.65
N VAL A 118 0.80 14.14 -4.83
CA VAL A 118 1.64 13.99 -6.02
C VAL A 118 0.82 13.85 -7.31
N GLU A 119 -0.28 13.10 -7.26
CA GLU A 119 -1.15 12.87 -8.43
C GLU A 119 -1.93 14.13 -8.85
N LYS A 120 -2.10 15.10 -7.95
CA LYS A 120 -2.71 16.40 -8.27
C LYS A 120 -1.71 17.40 -8.86
N GLU A 121 -0.45 17.28 -8.50
CA GLU A 121 0.61 18.24 -8.83
C GLU A 121 1.48 17.76 -10.00
N SER A 122 1.36 16.49 -10.38
CA SER A 122 2.17 15.90 -11.45
C SER A 122 1.39 14.81 -12.19
N GLU A 123 1.94 14.35 -13.31
CA GLU A 123 1.41 13.18 -14.06
C GLU A 123 1.82 11.83 -13.43
N LEU A 124 2.52 11.85 -12.31
CA LEU A 124 2.99 10.64 -11.65
C LEU A 124 1.86 9.96 -10.87
N ILE A 125 1.51 8.76 -11.25
CA ILE A 125 0.55 7.91 -10.53
C ILE A 125 1.32 7.04 -9.54
N LEU A 126 1.12 7.28 -8.25
CA LEU A 126 1.73 6.49 -7.17
C LEU A 126 0.85 5.32 -6.74
N HIS A 127 -0.45 5.41 -6.95
CA HIS A 127 -1.40 4.38 -6.56
C HIS A 127 -2.40 4.08 -7.67
N SER A 128 -2.57 2.81 -7.96
CA SER A 128 -3.69 2.31 -8.76
C SER A 128 -4.49 1.35 -7.90
N SER A 129 -5.82 1.54 -7.86
CA SER A 129 -6.70 0.66 -7.11
C SER A 129 -6.57 -0.78 -7.60
N GLY A 130 -6.43 -1.72 -6.67
CA GLY A 130 -6.53 -3.16 -6.97
C GLY A 130 -7.99 -3.65 -7.05
N HIS A 131 -8.96 -2.78 -6.74
CA HIS A 131 -10.38 -3.11 -6.88
C HIS A 131 -10.79 -2.98 -8.34
N SER A 132 -11.67 -3.87 -8.77
CA SER A 132 -12.27 -3.82 -10.10
C SER A 132 -13.00 -2.50 -10.32
N CYS A 133 -12.84 -1.91 -11.49
CA CYS A 133 -13.65 -0.77 -11.89
C CYS A 133 -15.07 -1.22 -12.29
N ARG A 134 -15.97 -0.27 -12.53
CA ARG A 134 -17.35 -0.55 -12.92
C ARG A 134 -17.43 -1.48 -14.15
N GLU A 135 -16.60 -1.22 -15.15
CA GLU A 135 -16.57 -2.00 -16.39
C GLU A 135 -16.07 -3.43 -16.18
N ASP A 136 -15.09 -3.63 -15.30
CA ASP A 136 -14.62 -4.96 -14.94
C ASP A 136 -15.69 -5.76 -14.20
N CYS A 137 -16.42 -5.12 -13.27
CA CYS A 137 -17.54 -5.73 -12.57
C CYS A 137 -18.64 -6.13 -13.56
N LYS A 138 -19.02 -5.22 -14.47
CA LYS A 138 -20.00 -5.48 -15.52
C LYS A 138 -19.58 -6.68 -16.37
N ARG A 139 -18.34 -6.66 -16.86
CA ARG A 139 -17.79 -7.75 -17.65
C ARG A 139 -17.79 -9.08 -16.94
N THR A 140 -17.50 -9.07 -15.62
CA THR A 140 -17.51 -10.29 -14.79
C THR A 140 -18.92 -10.87 -14.70
N ILE A 141 -19.93 -10.04 -14.46
CA ILE A 141 -21.34 -10.46 -14.40
C ILE A 141 -21.80 -11.02 -15.74
N GLU A 142 -21.51 -10.31 -16.85
CA GLU A 142 -21.83 -10.78 -18.21
C GLU A 142 -21.22 -12.15 -18.50
N LEU A 143 -19.93 -12.33 -18.22
CA LEU A 143 -19.22 -13.58 -18.47
C LEU A 143 -19.70 -14.74 -17.58
N SER A 144 -20.12 -14.43 -16.36
CA SER A 144 -20.65 -15.46 -15.45
C SER A 144 -22.00 -16.00 -15.91
N ASN A 145 -22.76 -15.20 -16.66
CA ASN A 145 -24.11 -15.53 -17.14
C ASN A 145 -25.03 -16.05 -16.05
N MET A 146 -24.90 -15.49 -14.84
CA MET A 146 -25.70 -15.89 -13.68
C MET A 146 -26.97 -15.06 -13.56
N PRO A 147 -28.10 -15.65 -13.17
CA PRO A 147 -29.38 -14.92 -13.07
C PRO A 147 -29.44 -14.00 -11.86
N PHE A 148 -28.53 -14.14 -10.91
CA PHE A 148 -28.47 -13.31 -9.70
C PHE A 148 -27.06 -12.98 -9.27
N VAL A 149 -26.91 -11.86 -8.57
CA VAL A 149 -25.66 -11.33 -8.03
C VAL A 149 -25.82 -11.08 -6.53
N ILE A 150 -24.87 -11.52 -5.74
CA ILE A 150 -24.80 -11.26 -4.30
C ILE A 150 -23.59 -10.35 -4.07
N PRO A 151 -23.78 -9.03 -3.96
CA PRO A 151 -22.67 -8.14 -3.65
C PRO A 151 -22.22 -8.32 -2.20
N VAL A 152 -20.91 -8.50 -2.01
CA VAL A 152 -20.28 -8.69 -0.72
C VAL A 152 -19.04 -7.82 -0.58
N HIS A 153 -18.58 -7.61 0.65
CA HIS A 153 -17.33 -6.91 0.93
C HIS A 153 -17.28 -5.49 0.40
N GLY A 154 -18.14 -4.63 0.93
CA GLY A 154 -18.14 -3.20 0.59
C GLY A 154 -18.99 -2.37 1.53
N GLY A 155 -18.78 -1.07 1.51
CA GLY A 155 -19.68 -0.12 2.14
C GLY A 155 -20.99 0.04 1.34
N PRO A 156 -22.02 0.69 1.91
CA PRO A 156 -23.33 0.86 1.27
C PRO A 156 -23.26 1.37 -0.17
N ASP A 157 -22.42 2.37 -0.43
CA ASP A 157 -22.28 2.96 -1.77
C ASP A 157 -21.66 1.99 -2.78
N GLN A 158 -20.70 1.17 -2.35
CA GLN A 158 -20.08 0.13 -3.19
C GLN A 158 -21.09 -0.97 -3.50
N LEU A 159 -21.83 -1.44 -2.50
CA LEU A 159 -22.88 -2.44 -2.68
C LEU A 159 -23.97 -1.93 -3.63
N LYS A 160 -24.38 -0.67 -3.46
CA LYS A 160 -25.35 -0.01 -4.36
C LYS A 160 -24.84 0.01 -5.80
N GLY A 161 -23.55 0.34 -6.03
CA GLY A 161 -22.95 0.31 -7.36
C GLY A 161 -23.02 -1.07 -8.03
N HIS A 162 -22.82 -2.14 -7.27
CA HIS A 162 -22.97 -3.51 -7.78
C HIS A 162 -24.41 -3.88 -8.13
N ILE A 163 -25.38 -3.41 -7.32
CA ILE A 163 -26.82 -3.59 -7.60
C ILE A 163 -27.20 -2.91 -8.93
N GLU A 164 -26.78 -1.66 -9.09
CA GLU A 164 -27.05 -0.91 -10.33
C GLU A 164 -26.49 -1.62 -11.57
N ILE A 165 -25.30 -2.21 -11.46
CA ILE A 165 -24.69 -2.99 -12.58
C ILE A 165 -25.51 -4.25 -12.85
N ALA A 166 -25.94 -4.97 -11.81
CA ALA A 166 -26.76 -6.16 -11.98
C ALA A 166 -28.10 -5.84 -12.65
N ASP A 167 -28.78 -4.77 -12.22
CA ASP A 167 -30.03 -4.29 -12.79
C ASP A 167 -29.87 -3.91 -14.28
N GLU A 168 -28.79 -3.21 -14.65
CA GLU A 168 -28.46 -2.89 -16.06
C GLU A 168 -28.33 -4.12 -16.92
N LEU A 169 -27.87 -5.23 -16.35
CA LEU A 169 -27.66 -6.50 -17.06
C LEU A 169 -28.85 -7.47 -16.96
N GLY A 170 -29.91 -7.07 -16.26
CA GLY A 170 -31.11 -7.88 -16.05
C GLY A 170 -30.90 -9.05 -15.07
N ALA A 171 -29.86 -9.00 -14.23
CA ALA A 171 -29.63 -9.96 -13.16
C ALA A 171 -30.32 -9.50 -11.86
N GLU A 172 -30.88 -10.45 -11.11
CA GLU A 172 -31.46 -10.14 -9.81
C GLU A 172 -30.38 -9.90 -8.75
N SER A 173 -30.56 -8.86 -7.93
CA SER A 173 -29.62 -8.55 -6.84
C SER A 173 -30.17 -9.07 -5.50
N ILE A 174 -29.34 -9.81 -4.77
CA ILE A 174 -29.68 -10.33 -3.44
C ILE A 174 -28.74 -9.66 -2.42
N LEU A 175 -29.30 -8.81 -1.57
CA LEU A 175 -28.58 -8.26 -0.44
C LEU A 175 -28.69 -9.17 0.77
N VAL A 176 -27.52 -9.56 1.31
CA VAL A 176 -27.45 -10.26 2.57
C VAL A 176 -27.20 -9.22 3.67
N SER A 177 -28.22 -8.99 4.51
CA SER A 177 -28.03 -8.18 5.72
C SER A 177 -27.25 -9.00 6.73
N GLY A 178 -26.05 -8.55 7.10
CA GLY A 178 -25.35 -9.06 8.27
C GLY A 178 -26.13 -8.70 9.53
N THR A 179 -26.43 -9.69 10.35
CA THR A 179 -26.91 -9.51 11.73
C THR A 179 -25.75 -9.08 12.63
#